data_e2c6ba349d501d7ed14bf6dc10ddd11c
#
_entry.id   e2c6ba349d501d7ed14bf6dc10ddd11c
#
_cell.length_a   1.000
_cell.length_b   1.000
_cell.length_c   1.000
_cell.angle_alpha   90.00
_cell.angle_beta   90.00
_cell.angle_gamma   90.00
#
_symmetry.space_group_name_H-M   'P 1'
#
loop_
_entity.id
_entity.type
_entity.pdbx_description
1 polymer ?
#
loop_
_entity_poly.entity_id
_entity_poly.type
_entity_poly.pdbx_seq_one_letter_code
_entity_poly.pdbx_strand_id
1 'polypeptide(L)'
;MIPSTRYHGSKRKLLVDLRQSFAGRPIGRALDLYSGSGSVTLLLRLLGWQTDANDYLPYNQNTAALFLGTVAQNLPSTEEVSNELGSLLRARHIEPALVSLHFSGIYFTDQENSEIDSFCQQSAHLTADRRRLYIYLIGQALLMKRPFGLFHRHNLNLRIGAVKRSFGNKTTWDAPILQHALTALTELRRVSWPTNAQGTALCRNTRHGFLEFAQYDLVYLDPPYLGQNGATDYADGYHFLTGLLDYTAFGRFDRRRRHRPILNLPSRWHDPASAAGELIEIEAKWPDAVIVLSYRSDGLLAIADLKALLSRHGRTCQQKTIEYHYTHAQTTTHEIILTSTPPVDMNLDILGATVHDGLAKNNRNDFREL
;
A
#
# COMPACT_ATOMS: atom_id res chain seq x y z
N MET A 1 13.52 -7.85 6.39
CA MET A 1 13.57 -6.66 5.47
C MET A 1 12.22 -6.50 4.79
N ILE A 2 11.71 -5.28 4.57
CA ILE A 2 10.44 -5.03 3.85
C ILE A 2 10.74 -4.81 2.37
N PRO A 3 9.97 -5.43 1.43
CA PRO A 3 10.24 -5.35 0.00
C PRO A 3 10.30 -3.92 -0.52
N SER A 4 11.21 -3.65 -1.45
CA SER A 4 11.23 -2.37 -2.14
C SER A 4 10.10 -2.29 -3.17
N THR A 5 9.55 -1.09 -3.33
CA THR A 5 8.48 -0.82 -4.29
C THR A 5 8.64 0.57 -4.87
N ARG A 6 8.16 0.79 -6.08
CA ARG A 6 7.98 2.13 -6.66
C ARG A 6 6.59 2.71 -6.42
N TYR A 7 5.83 2.13 -5.51
CA TYR A 7 4.55 2.68 -5.09
C TYR A 7 4.78 4.05 -4.44
N HIS A 8 4.15 5.09 -5.00
CA HIS A 8 4.26 6.46 -4.51
C HIS A 8 3.59 6.58 -3.13
N GLY A 9 4.22 7.27 -2.20
CA GLY A 9 3.71 7.38 -0.82
C GLY A 9 4.01 6.17 0.06
N SER A 10 4.78 5.16 -0.41
CA SER A 10 5.19 4.06 0.45
C SER A 10 5.92 4.56 1.71
N LYS A 11 5.45 4.15 2.88
CA LYS A 11 6.00 4.54 4.18
C LYS A 11 7.28 3.79 4.56
N ARG A 12 7.91 3.10 3.61
CA ARG A 12 9.12 2.30 3.86
C ARG A 12 10.23 3.08 4.58
N LYS A 13 10.39 4.37 4.27
CA LYS A 13 11.40 5.23 4.92
C LYS A 13 11.03 5.66 6.33
N LEU A 14 9.76 5.54 6.71
CA LEU A 14 9.23 5.91 8.03
C LEU A 14 9.06 4.71 8.95
N LEU A 15 9.41 3.50 8.54
CA LEU A 15 9.12 2.28 9.28
C LEU A 15 9.79 2.24 10.66
N VAL A 16 10.98 2.85 10.80
CA VAL A 16 11.68 2.95 12.10
C VAL A 16 10.87 3.83 13.06
N ASP A 17 10.37 4.96 12.58
CA ASP A 17 9.58 5.89 13.39
C ASP A 17 8.21 5.31 13.71
N LEU A 18 7.56 4.66 12.75
CA LEU A 18 6.29 3.97 12.96
C LEU A 18 6.42 2.81 13.95
N ARG A 19 7.50 2.02 13.86
CA ARG A 19 7.80 0.98 14.85
C ARG A 19 7.83 1.55 16.28
N GLN A 20 8.44 2.72 16.48
CA GLN A 20 8.48 3.39 17.79
C GLN A 20 7.07 3.82 18.24
N SER A 21 6.21 4.28 17.32
CA SER A 21 4.83 4.65 17.62
C SER A 21 3.95 3.43 17.97
N PHE A 22 4.33 2.23 17.52
CA PHE A 22 3.64 0.97 17.84
C PHE A 22 4.21 0.26 19.07
N ALA A 23 5.42 0.64 19.54
CA ALA A 23 6.11 -0.02 20.64
C ALA A 23 5.50 0.30 22.02
N GLY A 24 5.82 -0.56 23.02
CA GLY A 24 5.43 -0.36 24.41
C GLY A 24 3.94 -0.61 24.70
N ARG A 25 3.23 -1.30 23.81
CA ARG A 25 1.82 -1.64 23.94
C ARG A 25 1.63 -3.15 23.96
N PRO A 26 0.60 -3.67 24.65
CA PRO A 26 0.22 -5.07 24.50
C PRO A 26 -0.08 -5.39 23.05
N ILE A 27 0.45 -6.50 22.57
CA ILE A 27 0.19 -6.98 21.20
C ILE A 27 -1.21 -7.56 21.17
N GLY A 28 -2.05 -7.03 20.26
CA GLY A 28 -3.42 -7.44 20.04
C GLY A 28 -3.76 -7.42 18.54
N ARG A 29 -4.95 -6.92 18.20
CA ARG A 29 -5.40 -6.76 16.82
C ARG A 29 -5.08 -5.37 16.27
N ALA A 30 -4.49 -5.31 15.09
CA ALA A 30 -4.19 -4.05 14.41
C ALA A 30 -4.89 -3.98 13.04
N LEU A 31 -5.29 -2.77 12.65
CA LEU A 31 -5.80 -2.45 11.33
C LEU A 31 -4.89 -1.45 10.63
N ASP A 32 -4.43 -1.80 9.42
CA ASP A 32 -3.87 -0.87 8.46
C ASP A 32 -5.01 -0.44 7.51
N LEU A 33 -5.62 0.73 7.77
CA LEU A 33 -6.88 1.12 7.13
C LEU A 33 -6.73 1.56 5.67
N TYR A 34 -5.54 2.05 5.30
CA TYR A 34 -5.21 2.48 3.93
C TYR A 34 -3.87 1.86 3.52
N SER A 35 -3.88 0.55 3.30
CA SER A 35 -2.66 -0.25 3.28
C SER A 35 -1.69 0.07 2.11
N GLY A 36 -2.18 0.63 1.02
CA GLY A 36 -1.37 1.05 -0.12
C GLY A 36 -0.39 -0.03 -0.58
N SER A 37 0.91 0.22 -0.40
CA SER A 37 1.97 -0.73 -0.75
C SER A 37 2.09 -1.93 0.19
N GLY A 38 1.33 -2.00 1.28
CA GLY A 38 1.41 -3.03 2.30
C GLY A 38 2.64 -2.94 3.22
N SER A 39 3.44 -1.88 3.13
CA SER A 39 4.68 -1.76 3.92
C SER A 39 4.41 -1.71 5.43
N VAL A 40 3.36 -1.01 5.87
CA VAL A 40 2.98 -0.92 7.29
C VAL A 40 2.22 -2.18 7.72
N THR A 41 1.36 -2.73 6.86
CA THR A 41 0.75 -4.04 7.06
C THR A 41 1.80 -5.11 7.41
N LEU A 42 2.88 -5.17 6.62
CA LEU A 42 3.95 -6.11 6.86
C LEU A 42 4.75 -5.78 8.13
N LEU A 43 4.99 -4.49 8.42
CA LEU A 43 5.64 -4.07 9.67
C LEU A 43 4.85 -4.54 10.90
N LEU A 44 3.54 -4.27 10.94
CA LEU A 44 2.67 -4.69 12.05
C LEU A 44 2.72 -6.21 12.24
N ARG A 45 2.63 -6.96 11.14
CA ARG A 45 2.77 -8.42 11.18
C ARG A 45 4.12 -8.87 11.72
N LEU A 46 5.23 -8.27 11.28
CA LEU A 46 6.58 -8.57 11.76
C LEU A 46 6.78 -8.24 13.25
N LEU A 47 6.01 -7.29 13.77
CA LEU A 47 5.99 -6.93 15.20
C LEU A 47 5.09 -7.86 16.02
N GLY A 48 4.42 -8.84 15.41
CA GLY A 48 3.59 -9.84 16.08
C GLY A 48 2.12 -9.48 16.21
N TRP A 49 1.65 -8.34 15.66
CA TRP A 49 0.25 -7.96 15.68
C TRP A 49 -0.61 -8.92 14.83
N GLN A 50 -1.79 -9.29 15.32
CA GLN A 50 -2.83 -9.87 14.48
C GLN A 50 -3.36 -8.78 13.57
N THR A 51 -2.86 -8.71 12.34
CA THR A 51 -3.01 -7.55 11.47
C THR A 51 -4.07 -7.81 10.41
N ASP A 52 -5.09 -6.97 10.36
CA ASP A 52 -5.96 -6.82 9.20
C ASP A 52 -5.52 -5.59 8.39
N ALA A 53 -5.77 -5.61 7.09
CA ALA A 53 -5.46 -4.50 6.20
C ALA A 53 -6.66 -4.19 5.32
N ASN A 54 -6.87 -2.92 5.01
CA ASN A 54 -7.90 -2.48 4.09
C ASN A 54 -7.32 -1.54 3.04
N ASP A 55 -7.81 -1.66 1.82
CA ASP A 55 -7.63 -0.65 0.79
C ASP A 55 -8.81 -0.73 -0.18
N TYR A 56 -9.19 0.40 -0.78
CA TYR A 56 -10.27 0.42 -1.76
C TYR A 56 -9.79 0.02 -3.17
N LEU A 57 -8.48 0.00 -3.42
CA LEU A 57 -7.89 -0.45 -4.67
C LEU A 57 -7.67 -1.97 -4.64
N PRO A 58 -8.27 -2.74 -5.56
CA PRO A 58 -8.15 -4.19 -5.57
C PRO A 58 -6.70 -4.70 -5.62
N TYR A 59 -5.81 -3.99 -6.32
CA TYR A 59 -4.39 -4.35 -6.38
C TYR A 59 -3.70 -4.24 -5.02
N ASN A 60 -4.02 -3.20 -4.24
CA ASN A 60 -3.46 -3.01 -2.90
C ASN A 60 -4.00 -4.08 -1.93
N GLN A 61 -5.30 -4.40 -2.02
CA GLN A 61 -5.88 -5.52 -1.28
C GLN A 61 -5.20 -6.85 -1.62
N ASN A 62 -4.91 -7.12 -2.90
CA ASN A 62 -4.16 -8.31 -3.32
C ASN A 62 -2.75 -8.35 -2.71
N THR A 63 -2.06 -7.21 -2.66
CA THR A 63 -0.74 -7.07 -2.02
C THR A 63 -0.83 -7.35 -0.52
N ALA A 64 -1.79 -6.77 0.18
CA ALA A 64 -2.04 -7.02 1.59
C ALA A 64 -2.37 -8.50 1.85
N ALA A 65 -3.22 -9.11 1.01
CA ALA A 65 -3.57 -10.53 1.11
C ALA A 65 -2.35 -11.45 0.91
N LEU A 66 -1.42 -11.08 0.02
CA LEU A 66 -0.16 -11.80 -0.13
C LEU A 66 0.68 -11.70 1.15
N PHE A 67 0.79 -10.51 1.73
CA PHE A 67 1.63 -10.26 2.91
C PHE A 67 1.04 -10.84 4.21
N LEU A 68 -0.28 -10.96 4.30
CA LEU A 68 -0.98 -11.51 5.46
C LEU A 68 -1.21 -13.03 5.38
N GLY A 69 -1.18 -13.59 4.18
CA GLY A 69 -1.41 -15.01 3.93
C GLY A 69 -0.15 -15.89 4.11
N THR A 70 -0.32 -17.16 3.78
CA THR A 70 0.74 -18.18 3.82
C THR A 70 1.54 -18.28 2.52
N VAL A 71 1.06 -17.68 1.44
CA VAL A 71 1.69 -17.74 0.10
C VAL A 71 3.13 -17.23 0.13
N ALA A 72 3.35 -16.11 0.81
CA ALA A 72 4.66 -15.49 0.90
C ALA A 72 5.66 -16.29 1.75
N GLN A 73 5.18 -17.18 2.62
CA GLN A 73 6.02 -18.10 3.41
C GLN A 73 6.55 -19.26 2.57
N ASN A 74 5.81 -19.67 1.53
CA ASN A 74 6.08 -20.83 0.68
C ASN A 74 6.24 -20.43 -0.78
N LEU A 75 7.17 -19.49 -1.04
CA LEU A 75 7.42 -18.99 -2.39
C LEU A 75 8.01 -20.09 -3.29
N PRO A 76 7.50 -20.26 -4.51
CA PRO A 76 8.03 -21.22 -5.48
C PRO A 76 9.47 -20.85 -5.88
N SER A 77 10.23 -21.79 -6.45
CA SER A 77 11.60 -21.52 -6.91
C SER A 77 11.65 -20.43 -7.99
N THR A 78 12.81 -19.77 -8.14
CA THR A 78 12.97 -18.73 -9.19
C THR A 78 12.79 -19.33 -10.58
N GLU A 79 13.28 -20.55 -10.77
CA GLU A 79 13.16 -21.29 -12.01
C GLU A 79 11.69 -21.61 -12.34
N GLU A 80 10.94 -22.12 -11.34
CA GLU A 80 9.52 -22.41 -11.47
C GLU A 80 8.73 -21.16 -11.85
N VAL A 81 8.93 -20.03 -11.14
CA VAL A 81 8.28 -18.76 -11.47
C VAL A 81 8.70 -18.26 -12.86
N SER A 82 9.97 -18.37 -13.22
CA SER A 82 10.47 -17.93 -14.53
C SER A 82 9.80 -18.72 -15.66
N ASN A 83 9.69 -20.03 -15.51
CA ASN A 83 9.10 -20.91 -16.52
C ASN A 83 7.59 -20.68 -16.64
N GLU A 84 6.86 -20.70 -15.51
CA GLU A 84 5.41 -20.57 -15.50
C GLU A 84 4.98 -19.15 -15.91
N LEU A 85 5.51 -18.11 -15.27
CA LEU A 85 5.18 -16.73 -15.58
C LEU A 85 5.64 -16.33 -16.99
N GLY A 86 6.80 -16.81 -17.43
CA GLY A 86 7.28 -16.63 -18.79
C GLY A 86 6.38 -17.29 -19.82
N SER A 87 5.79 -18.45 -19.52
CA SER A 87 4.79 -19.11 -20.38
C SER A 87 3.49 -18.28 -20.46
N LEU A 88 2.99 -17.78 -19.32
CA LEU A 88 1.78 -16.95 -19.27
C LEU A 88 1.92 -15.66 -20.10
N LEU A 89 3.10 -15.00 -20.03
CA LEU A 89 3.37 -13.76 -20.77
C LEU A 89 3.49 -14.00 -22.30
N ARG A 90 3.97 -15.17 -22.73
CA ARG A 90 4.15 -15.51 -24.15
C ARG A 90 3.00 -16.29 -24.77
N ALA A 91 2.01 -16.68 -23.99
CA ALA A 91 0.85 -17.40 -24.49
C ALA A 91 0.10 -16.56 -25.53
N ARG A 92 -0.56 -17.24 -26.46
CA ARG A 92 -1.44 -16.54 -27.38
C ARG A 92 -2.68 -16.05 -26.63
N HIS A 93 -2.93 -14.74 -26.67
CA HIS A 93 -4.16 -14.17 -26.12
C HIS A 93 -5.36 -14.42 -27.05
N ILE A 94 -6.54 -14.39 -26.45
CA ILE A 94 -7.82 -14.53 -27.15
C ILE A 94 -8.37 -13.13 -27.44
N GLU A 95 -8.88 -12.91 -28.64
CA GLU A 95 -9.52 -11.64 -28.99
C GLU A 95 -10.91 -11.50 -28.31
N PRO A 96 -11.32 -10.29 -27.86
CA PRO A 96 -10.57 -9.04 -27.97
C PRO A 96 -9.46 -8.89 -26.90
N ALA A 97 -8.27 -8.50 -27.33
CA ALA A 97 -7.14 -8.16 -26.46
C ALA A 97 -7.31 -6.73 -25.92
N LEU A 98 -7.90 -6.59 -24.73
CA LEU A 98 -8.39 -5.29 -24.22
C LEU A 98 -7.28 -4.28 -23.96
N VAL A 99 -6.11 -4.72 -23.49
CA VAL A 99 -4.98 -3.82 -23.23
C VAL A 99 -4.40 -3.34 -24.57
N SER A 100 -4.16 -4.25 -25.51
CA SER A 100 -3.69 -3.92 -26.87
C SER A 100 -4.66 -3.01 -27.59
N LEU A 101 -5.97 -3.26 -27.47
CA LEU A 101 -7.03 -2.49 -28.13
C LEU A 101 -7.17 -1.08 -27.54
N HIS A 102 -7.14 -0.97 -26.21
CA HIS A 102 -7.52 0.26 -25.52
C HIS A 102 -6.35 1.07 -25.00
N PHE A 103 -5.15 0.52 -24.83
CA PHE A 103 -4.00 1.19 -24.25
C PHE A 103 -2.76 1.26 -25.17
N SER A 104 -2.90 0.88 -26.47
CA SER A 104 -1.83 1.07 -27.46
C SER A 104 -1.37 2.52 -27.48
N GLY A 105 -0.05 2.74 -27.50
CA GLY A 105 0.56 4.05 -27.53
C GLY A 105 0.40 4.89 -26.24
N ILE A 106 -0.05 4.31 -25.09
CA ILE A 106 -0.27 5.06 -23.85
C ILE A 106 0.82 4.77 -22.83
N TYR A 107 0.97 3.54 -22.35
CA TYR A 107 1.85 3.22 -21.23
C TYR A 107 3.02 2.31 -21.61
N PHE A 108 2.77 1.33 -22.45
CA PHE A 108 3.64 0.22 -22.78
C PHE A 108 3.77 0.07 -24.30
N THR A 109 4.79 -0.67 -24.75
CA THR A 109 4.92 -1.05 -26.17
C THR A 109 3.81 -2.02 -26.54
N ASP A 110 3.54 -2.18 -27.83
CA ASP A 110 2.49 -3.10 -28.31
C ASP A 110 2.82 -4.56 -27.92
N GLN A 111 4.10 -4.95 -27.91
CA GLN A 111 4.52 -6.25 -27.41
C GLN A 111 4.20 -6.42 -25.92
N GLU A 112 4.50 -5.43 -25.09
CA GLU A 112 4.20 -5.48 -23.65
C GLU A 112 2.70 -5.48 -23.38
N ASN A 113 1.92 -4.74 -24.18
CA ASN A 113 0.45 -4.79 -24.09
C ASN A 113 -0.07 -6.20 -24.38
N SER A 114 0.47 -6.87 -25.42
CA SER A 114 0.16 -8.25 -25.75
C SER A 114 0.56 -9.23 -24.63
N GLU A 115 1.73 -9.03 -24.00
CA GLU A 115 2.16 -9.82 -22.85
C GLU A 115 1.21 -9.66 -21.64
N ILE A 116 0.72 -8.42 -21.40
CA ILE A 116 -0.24 -8.14 -20.30
C ILE A 116 -1.60 -8.78 -20.61
N ASP A 117 -2.09 -8.68 -21.85
CA ASP A 117 -3.34 -9.36 -22.29
C ASP A 117 -3.24 -10.86 -22.04
N SER A 118 -2.15 -11.50 -22.53
CA SER A 118 -1.89 -12.92 -22.33
C SER A 118 -1.89 -13.31 -20.86
N PHE A 119 -1.13 -12.58 -20.04
CA PHE A 119 -1.07 -12.83 -18.61
C PHE A 119 -2.45 -12.74 -17.95
N CYS A 120 -3.23 -11.69 -18.22
CA CYS A 120 -4.53 -11.49 -17.59
C CYS A 120 -5.51 -12.61 -17.93
N GLN A 121 -5.55 -13.04 -19.19
CA GLN A 121 -6.44 -14.10 -19.65
C GLN A 121 -6.02 -15.47 -19.10
N GLN A 122 -4.74 -15.80 -19.18
CA GLN A 122 -4.24 -17.12 -18.74
C GLN A 122 -4.20 -17.25 -17.22
N SER A 123 -3.90 -16.18 -16.48
CA SER A 123 -3.84 -16.21 -15.01
C SER A 123 -5.18 -16.50 -14.34
N ALA A 124 -6.31 -16.36 -15.06
CA ALA A 124 -7.63 -16.72 -14.55
C ALA A 124 -7.77 -18.22 -14.23
N HIS A 125 -6.96 -19.08 -14.85
CA HIS A 125 -6.97 -20.53 -14.65
C HIS A 125 -6.03 -21.01 -13.52
N LEU A 126 -5.26 -20.11 -12.92
CA LEU A 126 -4.37 -20.44 -11.81
C LEU A 126 -5.15 -20.61 -10.50
N THR A 127 -4.53 -21.34 -9.54
CA THR A 127 -5.02 -21.33 -8.16
C THR A 127 -5.01 -19.90 -7.60
N ALA A 128 -5.89 -19.61 -6.64
CA ALA A 128 -6.02 -18.28 -6.05
C ALA A 128 -4.67 -17.77 -5.50
N ASP A 129 -3.90 -18.63 -4.86
CA ASP A 129 -2.61 -18.29 -4.26
C ASP A 129 -1.54 -18.00 -5.31
N ARG A 130 -1.46 -18.82 -6.36
CA ARG A 130 -0.51 -18.60 -7.46
C ARG A 130 -0.86 -17.33 -8.23
N ARG A 131 -2.14 -17.12 -8.51
CA ARG A 131 -2.64 -15.92 -9.16
C ARG A 131 -2.34 -14.65 -8.35
N ARG A 132 -2.55 -14.70 -7.02
CA ARG A 132 -2.23 -13.60 -6.10
C ARG A 132 -0.76 -13.20 -6.16
N LEU A 133 0.13 -14.19 -6.09
CA LEU A 133 1.57 -13.97 -6.21
C LEU A 133 1.93 -13.32 -7.55
N TYR A 134 1.44 -13.87 -8.65
CA TYR A 134 1.81 -13.39 -9.97
C TYR A 134 1.22 -12.01 -10.30
N ILE A 135 0.02 -11.69 -9.83
CA ILE A 135 -0.54 -10.33 -9.94
C ILE A 135 0.37 -9.34 -9.19
N TYR A 136 0.85 -9.68 -7.99
CA TYR A 136 1.80 -8.83 -7.29
C TYR A 136 3.09 -8.65 -8.08
N LEU A 137 3.71 -9.73 -8.55
CA LEU A 137 4.98 -9.67 -9.29
C LEU A 137 4.85 -8.85 -10.59
N ILE A 138 3.81 -9.08 -11.37
CA ILE A 138 3.53 -8.31 -12.59
C ILE A 138 3.24 -6.85 -12.25
N GLY A 139 2.42 -6.56 -11.26
CA GLY A 139 2.15 -5.19 -10.84
C GLY A 139 3.41 -4.43 -10.45
N GLN A 140 4.33 -5.03 -9.68
CA GLN A 140 5.63 -4.43 -9.37
C GLN A 140 6.47 -4.21 -10.63
N ALA A 141 6.48 -5.16 -11.56
CA ALA A 141 7.16 -5.03 -12.84
C ALA A 141 6.62 -3.84 -13.66
N LEU A 142 5.30 -3.71 -13.74
CA LEU A 142 4.66 -2.60 -14.45
C LEU A 142 4.95 -1.24 -13.80
N LEU A 143 4.96 -1.15 -12.47
CA LEU A 143 5.36 0.06 -11.75
C LEU A 143 6.82 0.45 -12.04
N MET A 144 7.72 -0.52 -12.15
CA MET A 144 9.13 -0.29 -12.53
C MET A 144 9.25 0.32 -13.92
N LYS A 145 8.39 -0.07 -14.84
CA LYS A 145 8.39 0.37 -16.24
C LYS A 145 7.67 1.72 -16.44
N ARG A 146 7.08 2.30 -15.41
CA ARG A 146 6.42 3.62 -15.47
C ARG A 146 7.26 4.73 -14.89
N PRO A 147 7.26 5.94 -15.49
CA PRO A 147 7.78 7.14 -14.85
C PRO A 147 7.08 7.36 -13.50
N PHE A 148 7.87 7.55 -12.45
CA PHE A 148 7.39 7.72 -11.06
C PHE A 148 6.54 6.56 -10.50
N GLY A 149 6.44 5.43 -11.21
CA GLY A 149 5.55 4.33 -10.81
C GLY A 149 4.06 4.65 -10.91
N LEU A 150 3.65 5.57 -11.80
CA LEU A 150 2.27 6.07 -11.88
C LEU A 150 1.67 5.93 -13.29
N PHE A 151 0.35 5.71 -13.35
CA PHE A 151 -0.45 5.60 -14.57
C PHE A 151 -1.33 6.84 -14.81
N HIS A 152 -0.87 8.00 -14.38
CA HIS A 152 -1.62 9.26 -14.51
C HIS A 152 -1.34 9.98 -15.85
N ARG A 153 -2.05 11.10 -16.07
CA ARG A 153 -2.00 11.90 -17.31
C ARG A 153 -0.63 12.49 -17.66
N HIS A 154 0.24 12.71 -16.68
CA HIS A 154 1.54 13.32 -16.93
C HIS A 154 2.52 12.26 -17.46
N ASN A 155 3.40 12.70 -18.37
CA ASN A 155 4.47 11.86 -18.90
C ASN A 155 4.00 10.55 -19.59
N LEU A 156 2.80 10.55 -20.19
CA LEU A 156 2.23 9.36 -20.86
C LEU A 156 3.19 8.75 -21.85
N ASN A 157 3.71 9.58 -22.78
CA ASN A 157 4.51 9.12 -23.89
C ASN A 157 6.02 9.13 -23.59
N LEU A 158 6.43 9.49 -22.37
CA LEU A 158 7.84 9.64 -22.04
C LEU A 158 8.66 8.38 -22.31
N ARG A 159 8.04 7.22 -22.12
CA ARG A 159 8.68 5.92 -22.32
C ARG A 159 8.64 5.46 -23.78
N ILE A 160 7.52 5.64 -24.47
CA ILE A 160 7.26 5.10 -25.82
C ILE A 160 7.47 6.12 -26.94
N GLY A 161 7.56 7.41 -26.61
CA GLY A 161 7.80 8.45 -27.58
C GLY A 161 9.25 8.48 -28.09
N ALA A 162 9.44 8.97 -29.32
CA ALA A 162 10.75 9.18 -29.92
C ALA A 162 11.46 10.41 -29.29
N VAL A 163 11.72 10.37 -27.99
CA VAL A 163 12.39 11.43 -27.24
C VAL A 163 13.84 11.05 -27.03
N LYS A 164 14.76 12.02 -27.30
CA LYS A 164 16.18 11.85 -26.99
C LYS A 164 16.32 11.80 -25.46
N ARG A 165 16.59 10.61 -24.92
CA ARG A 165 16.65 10.40 -23.46
C ARG A 165 18.07 10.69 -22.97
N SER A 166 18.21 11.63 -22.07
CA SER A 166 19.48 12.00 -21.43
C SER A 166 19.75 11.30 -20.09
N PHE A 167 18.84 10.43 -19.62
CA PHE A 167 18.89 9.84 -18.29
C PHE A 167 18.82 8.30 -18.30
N GLY A 168 19.49 7.66 -17.31
CA GLY A 168 19.72 6.23 -17.17
C GLY A 168 18.49 5.32 -16.96
N ASN A 169 17.27 5.82 -17.14
CA ASN A 169 16.05 5.01 -17.02
C ASN A 169 15.78 4.09 -18.22
N LYS A 170 16.53 4.24 -19.32
CA LYS A 170 16.33 3.43 -20.53
C LYS A 170 16.49 1.94 -20.23
N THR A 171 17.58 1.56 -19.58
CA THR A 171 17.86 0.15 -19.22
C THR A 171 16.72 -0.46 -18.40
N THR A 172 16.20 0.28 -17.40
CA THR A 172 15.05 -0.17 -16.59
C THR A 172 13.79 -0.34 -17.44
N TRP A 173 13.53 0.60 -18.35
CA TRP A 173 12.29 0.55 -19.14
C TRP A 173 12.35 -0.46 -20.31
N ASP A 174 13.53 -0.75 -20.84
CA ASP A 174 13.72 -1.72 -21.89
C ASP A 174 13.81 -3.16 -21.38
N ALA A 175 14.15 -3.36 -20.07
CA ALA A 175 14.20 -4.69 -19.47
C ALA A 175 12.82 -5.39 -19.55
N PRO A 176 12.77 -6.70 -19.82
CA PRO A 176 11.52 -7.48 -19.93
C PRO A 176 10.66 -7.40 -18.65
N ILE A 177 9.33 -7.50 -18.82
CA ILE A 177 8.39 -7.58 -17.68
C ILE A 177 8.78 -8.74 -16.76
N LEU A 178 9.11 -9.90 -17.30
CA LEU A 178 9.55 -11.08 -16.55
C LEU A 178 10.76 -10.79 -15.65
N GLN A 179 11.76 -10.06 -16.16
CA GLN A 179 12.96 -9.73 -15.38
C GLN A 179 12.62 -8.89 -14.13
N HIS A 180 11.76 -7.89 -14.27
CA HIS A 180 11.31 -7.08 -13.13
C HIS A 180 10.44 -7.89 -12.16
N ALA A 181 9.62 -8.80 -12.66
CA ALA A 181 8.84 -9.71 -11.82
C ALA A 181 9.74 -10.62 -10.98
N LEU A 182 10.81 -11.17 -11.55
CA LEU A 182 11.80 -11.98 -10.82
C LEU A 182 12.60 -11.14 -9.81
N THR A 183 12.87 -9.87 -10.11
CA THR A 183 13.45 -8.94 -9.13
C THR A 183 12.51 -8.75 -7.93
N ALA A 184 11.22 -8.55 -8.17
CA ALA A 184 10.22 -8.45 -7.09
C ALA A 184 10.11 -9.75 -6.28
N LEU A 185 10.22 -10.92 -6.90
CA LEU A 185 10.28 -12.21 -6.20
C LEU A 185 11.51 -12.29 -5.28
N THR A 186 12.66 -11.81 -5.74
CA THR A 186 13.89 -11.77 -4.94
C THR A 186 13.71 -10.88 -3.71
N GLU A 187 13.03 -9.74 -3.83
CA GLU A 187 12.71 -8.87 -2.69
C GLU A 187 11.77 -9.58 -1.68
N LEU A 188 10.76 -10.32 -2.15
CA LEU A 188 9.89 -11.10 -1.26
C LEU A 188 10.65 -12.16 -0.48
N ARG A 189 11.65 -12.80 -1.09
CA ARG A 189 12.47 -13.85 -0.43
C ARG A 189 13.39 -13.33 0.66
N ARG A 190 13.70 -12.03 0.65
CA ARG A 190 14.48 -11.37 1.70
C ARG A 190 13.69 -11.10 2.97
N VAL A 191 12.39 -11.32 2.96
CA VAL A 191 11.53 -11.12 4.12
C VAL A 191 11.57 -12.34 5.02
N SER A 192 11.84 -12.14 6.30
CA SER A 192 11.67 -13.17 7.32
C SER A 192 10.19 -13.26 7.69
N TRP A 193 9.42 -14.08 6.97
CA TRP A 193 7.97 -14.17 7.13
C TRP A 193 7.61 -14.79 8.48
N PRO A 194 6.76 -14.13 9.32
CA PRO A 194 6.30 -14.71 10.56
C PRO A 194 5.31 -15.86 10.29
N THR A 195 5.39 -16.91 11.09
CA THR A 195 4.62 -18.15 10.88
C THR A 195 3.24 -18.13 11.53
N ASN A 196 3.00 -17.27 12.50
CA ASN A 196 1.87 -17.34 13.44
C ASN A 196 0.84 -16.21 13.37
N ALA A 197 1.06 -15.17 12.60
CA ALA A 197 0.13 -14.05 12.53
C ALA A 197 -0.53 -13.97 11.15
N GLN A 198 -1.69 -14.60 11.01
CA GLN A 198 -2.55 -14.42 9.83
C GLN A 198 -3.55 -13.30 10.08
N GLY A 199 -3.95 -12.59 9.03
CA GLY A 199 -4.94 -11.55 9.07
C GLY A 199 -5.75 -11.50 7.76
N THR A 200 -6.71 -10.60 7.71
CA THR A 200 -7.63 -10.44 6.59
C THR A 200 -7.31 -9.20 5.78
N ALA A 201 -7.24 -9.34 4.47
CA ALA A 201 -7.14 -8.20 3.55
C ALA A 201 -8.54 -7.86 3.02
N LEU A 202 -9.02 -6.69 3.38
CA LEU A 202 -10.31 -6.16 3.01
C LEU A 202 -10.16 -5.25 1.77
N CYS A 203 -11.22 -5.20 0.93
CA CYS A 203 -11.29 -4.28 -0.20
C CYS A 203 -12.56 -3.41 -0.04
N ARG A 204 -12.47 -2.39 0.83
CA ARG A 204 -13.63 -1.58 1.20
C ARG A 204 -13.35 -0.10 1.04
N ASN A 205 -14.29 0.61 0.44
CA ASN A 205 -14.25 2.06 0.41
C ASN A 205 -14.85 2.62 1.71
N THR A 206 -14.07 3.36 2.47
CA THR A 206 -14.46 3.96 3.76
C THR A 206 -15.62 4.95 3.64
N ARG A 207 -15.99 5.39 2.42
CA ARG A 207 -17.23 6.15 2.18
C ARG A 207 -18.50 5.43 2.61
N HIS A 208 -18.47 4.11 2.69
CA HIS A 208 -19.59 3.29 3.15
C HIS A 208 -19.61 3.07 4.67
N GLY A 209 -18.73 3.78 5.38
CA GLY A 209 -18.60 3.70 6.85
C GLY A 209 -17.81 2.47 7.32
N PHE A 210 -17.87 2.23 8.64
CA PHE A 210 -17.01 1.27 9.32
C PHE A 210 -17.77 0.12 10.02
N LEU A 211 -19.09 -0.02 9.81
CA LEU A 211 -19.91 -1.00 10.52
C LEU A 211 -19.40 -2.44 10.39
N GLU A 212 -18.91 -2.81 9.19
CA GLU A 212 -18.46 -4.17 8.91
C GLU A 212 -17.01 -4.45 9.36
N PHE A 213 -16.33 -3.46 9.93
CA PHE A 213 -14.99 -3.66 10.46
C PHE A 213 -15.06 -4.24 11.89
N ALA A 214 -14.12 -5.11 12.23
CA ALA A 214 -13.96 -5.67 13.56
C ALA A 214 -13.53 -4.62 14.60
N GLN A 215 -13.33 -5.03 15.85
CA GLN A 215 -12.68 -4.23 16.87
C GLN A 215 -11.16 -4.43 16.79
N TYR A 216 -10.42 -3.35 17.05
CA TYR A 216 -8.96 -3.32 16.99
C TYR A 216 -8.40 -2.58 18.20
N ASP A 217 -7.19 -2.96 18.61
CA ASP A 217 -6.42 -2.30 19.67
C ASP A 217 -5.54 -1.17 19.11
N LEU A 218 -5.20 -1.27 17.80
CA LEU A 218 -4.44 -0.28 17.06
C LEU A 218 -5.01 -0.08 15.66
N VAL A 219 -5.24 1.17 15.27
CA VAL A 219 -5.66 1.56 13.91
C VAL A 219 -4.62 2.51 13.34
N TYR A 220 -3.98 2.07 12.26
CA TYR A 220 -3.04 2.90 11.49
C TYR A 220 -3.73 3.53 10.29
N LEU A 221 -3.49 4.83 10.12
CA LEU A 221 -4.07 5.67 9.07
C LEU A 221 -2.97 6.28 8.22
N ASP A 222 -3.00 6.03 6.92
CA ASP A 222 -2.19 6.71 5.90
C ASP A 222 -3.10 7.08 4.73
N PRO A 223 -4.04 8.01 4.94
CA PRO A 223 -5.06 8.34 3.95
C PRO A 223 -4.43 8.97 2.70
N PRO A 224 -5.10 8.87 1.54
CA PRO A 224 -4.70 9.57 0.34
C PRO A 224 -4.93 11.08 0.52
N TYR A 225 -3.91 11.80 0.98
CA TYR A 225 -4.00 13.24 1.16
C TYR A 225 -3.64 13.99 -0.13
N LEU A 226 -4.49 14.94 -0.49
CA LEU A 226 -4.17 15.94 -1.52
C LEU A 226 -3.36 17.07 -0.88
N GLY A 227 -2.26 17.46 -1.51
CA GLY A 227 -1.56 18.70 -1.14
C GLY A 227 -2.24 19.93 -1.76
N GLN A 228 -1.90 21.11 -1.26
CA GLN A 228 -2.40 22.38 -1.80
C GLN A 228 -2.12 22.56 -3.31
N ASN A 229 -1.13 21.85 -3.86
CA ASN A 229 -0.72 21.88 -5.26
C ASN A 229 -1.32 20.73 -6.11
N GLY A 230 -2.39 20.08 -5.65
CA GLY A 230 -3.05 19.00 -6.37
C GLY A 230 -2.23 17.70 -6.36
N ALA A 231 -2.30 16.93 -5.31
CA ALA A 231 -1.69 15.63 -5.25
C ALA A 231 -2.38 14.64 -6.22
N THR A 232 -1.64 13.60 -6.58
CA THR A 232 -2.15 12.52 -7.43
C THR A 232 -3.27 11.79 -6.68
N ASP A 233 -4.45 11.75 -7.26
CA ASP A 233 -5.48 10.80 -6.84
C ASP A 233 -4.90 9.38 -7.02
N TYR A 234 -4.80 8.63 -5.92
CA TYR A 234 -4.27 7.27 -5.95
C TYR A 234 -5.10 6.35 -6.86
N ALA A 235 -6.42 6.56 -6.89
CA ALA A 235 -7.28 5.84 -7.82
C ALA A 235 -6.91 6.12 -9.28
N ASP A 236 -6.67 7.38 -9.61
CA ASP A 236 -6.23 7.81 -10.95
C ASP A 236 -4.78 7.35 -11.23
N GLY A 237 -3.92 7.35 -10.21
CA GLY A 237 -2.51 6.97 -10.33
C GLY A 237 -2.26 5.48 -10.52
N TYR A 238 -3.16 4.62 -10.03
CA TYR A 238 -2.99 3.16 -10.03
C TYR A 238 -4.09 2.40 -10.74
N HIS A 239 -5.02 3.08 -11.39
CA HIS A 239 -6.19 2.49 -12.06
C HIS A 239 -5.84 1.30 -12.96
N PHE A 240 -4.72 1.36 -13.69
CA PHE A 240 -4.31 0.32 -14.63
C PHE A 240 -4.09 -1.05 -13.94
N LEU A 241 -3.59 -1.04 -12.70
CA LEU A 241 -3.34 -2.27 -11.95
C LEU A 241 -4.63 -3.00 -11.55
N THR A 242 -5.77 -2.29 -11.51
CA THR A 242 -7.09 -2.92 -11.29
C THR A 242 -7.42 -3.93 -12.37
N GLY A 243 -7.03 -3.65 -13.62
CA GLY A 243 -7.24 -4.56 -14.73
C GLY A 243 -6.48 -5.89 -14.64
N LEU A 244 -5.43 -5.99 -13.83
CA LEU A 244 -4.75 -7.26 -13.57
C LEU A 244 -5.61 -8.24 -12.77
N LEU A 245 -6.56 -7.74 -11.99
CA LEU A 245 -7.48 -8.54 -11.18
C LEU A 245 -8.82 -8.78 -11.90
N ASP A 246 -9.32 -7.74 -12.56
CA ASP A 246 -10.52 -7.78 -13.38
C ASP A 246 -10.17 -7.34 -14.82
N TYR A 247 -9.88 -8.31 -15.69
CA TYR A 247 -9.48 -8.02 -17.07
C TYR A 247 -10.50 -7.19 -17.83
N THR A 248 -11.80 -7.37 -17.54
CA THR A 248 -12.87 -6.63 -18.19
C THR A 248 -12.85 -5.14 -17.86
N ALA A 249 -12.21 -4.74 -16.77
CA ALA A 249 -12.03 -3.35 -16.40
C ALA A 249 -11.24 -2.55 -17.43
N PHE A 250 -10.35 -3.18 -18.20
CA PHE A 250 -9.64 -2.52 -19.30
C PHE A 250 -10.57 -2.06 -20.44
N GLY A 251 -11.80 -2.55 -20.51
CA GLY A 251 -12.85 -2.07 -21.42
C GLY A 251 -13.72 -0.94 -20.81
N ARG A 252 -13.60 -0.63 -19.53
CA ARG A 252 -14.45 0.31 -18.76
C ARG A 252 -13.65 1.49 -18.23
N PHE A 253 -13.41 2.49 -19.06
CA PHE A 253 -12.58 3.64 -18.74
C PHE A 253 -13.22 4.96 -19.20
N ASP A 254 -12.76 6.09 -18.63
CA ASP A 254 -13.15 7.42 -19.08
C ASP A 254 -12.47 7.76 -20.43
N ARG A 255 -13.26 7.74 -21.50
CA ARG A 255 -12.79 8.02 -22.87
C ARG A 255 -12.39 9.48 -23.11
N ARG A 256 -12.84 10.41 -22.26
CA ARG A 256 -12.53 11.85 -22.37
C ARG A 256 -11.11 12.14 -21.92
N ARG A 257 -10.51 11.28 -21.11
CA ARG A 257 -9.16 11.45 -20.56
C ARG A 257 -8.15 10.61 -21.34
N ARG A 258 -7.07 11.25 -21.79
CA ARG A 258 -6.05 10.62 -22.65
C ARG A 258 -5.40 9.38 -22.03
N HIS A 259 -5.23 9.35 -20.70
CA HIS A 259 -4.63 8.24 -19.99
C HIS A 259 -5.63 7.12 -19.66
N ARG A 260 -6.91 7.28 -20.07
CA ARG A 260 -7.98 6.28 -20.00
C ARG A 260 -8.10 5.67 -18.59
N PRO A 261 -8.36 6.48 -17.56
CA PRO A 261 -8.46 5.94 -16.21
C PRO A 261 -9.66 5.00 -16.11
N ILE A 262 -9.43 3.82 -15.57
CA ILE A 262 -10.50 2.90 -15.16
C ILE A 262 -11.30 3.61 -14.06
N LEU A 263 -12.63 3.60 -14.18
CA LEU A 263 -13.50 4.36 -13.29
C LEU A 263 -13.38 3.89 -11.84
N ASN A 264 -13.19 4.85 -10.95
CA ASN A 264 -13.02 4.67 -9.52
C ASN A 264 -13.92 5.62 -8.72
N LEU A 265 -14.23 5.23 -7.50
CA LEU A 265 -14.92 6.08 -6.56
C LEU A 265 -13.93 7.07 -5.91
N PRO A 266 -14.31 8.36 -5.73
CA PRO A 266 -13.46 9.32 -5.07
C PRO A 266 -13.26 8.96 -3.58
N SER A 267 -12.11 9.34 -3.02
CA SER A 267 -11.84 9.24 -1.60
C SER A 267 -12.52 10.36 -0.81
N ARG A 268 -12.89 10.14 0.45
CA ARG A 268 -13.34 11.19 1.39
C ARG A 268 -12.24 12.22 1.68
N TRP A 269 -10.98 11.84 1.53
CA TRP A 269 -9.81 12.69 1.76
C TRP A 269 -9.53 13.68 0.62
N HIS A 270 -10.42 13.78 -0.36
CA HIS A 270 -10.38 14.82 -1.40
C HIS A 270 -11.06 16.12 -0.96
N ASP A 271 -11.78 16.10 0.15
CA ASP A 271 -12.48 17.25 0.73
C ASP A 271 -12.20 17.35 2.23
N PRO A 272 -11.78 18.54 2.75
CA PRO A 272 -11.41 18.68 4.16
C PRO A 272 -12.53 18.33 5.15
N ALA A 273 -13.78 18.73 4.84
CA ALA A 273 -14.91 18.45 5.73
C ALA A 273 -15.22 16.95 5.78
N SER A 274 -15.19 16.26 4.62
CA SER A 274 -15.38 14.82 4.54
C SER A 274 -14.26 14.06 5.26
N ALA A 275 -13.00 14.51 5.16
CA ALA A 275 -11.86 13.90 5.85
C ALA A 275 -11.97 14.08 7.37
N ALA A 276 -12.34 15.26 7.84
CA ALA A 276 -12.59 15.51 9.26
C ALA A 276 -13.74 14.62 9.80
N GLY A 277 -14.84 14.52 9.04
CA GLY A 277 -15.97 13.63 9.36
C GLY A 277 -15.54 12.16 9.46
N GLU A 278 -14.66 11.71 8.56
CA GLU A 278 -14.14 10.34 8.58
C GLU A 278 -13.30 10.06 9.82
N LEU A 279 -12.45 11.00 10.25
CA LEU A 279 -11.69 10.86 11.50
C LEU A 279 -12.60 10.75 12.73
N ILE A 280 -13.68 11.51 12.76
CA ILE A 280 -14.69 11.44 13.84
C ILE A 280 -15.36 10.06 13.86
N GLU A 281 -15.74 9.52 12.70
CA GLU A 281 -16.33 8.19 12.58
C GLU A 281 -15.34 7.07 12.98
N ILE A 282 -14.06 7.23 12.64
CA ILE A 282 -12.98 6.30 13.02
C ILE A 282 -12.83 6.25 14.53
N GLU A 283 -12.75 7.42 15.18
CA GLU A 283 -12.67 7.51 16.64
C GLU A 283 -13.91 6.89 17.33
N ALA A 284 -15.10 7.18 16.83
CA ALA A 284 -16.35 6.64 17.36
C ALA A 284 -16.46 5.11 17.19
N LYS A 285 -15.91 4.57 16.09
CA LYS A 285 -15.89 3.11 15.84
C LYS A 285 -14.92 2.37 16.75
N TRP A 286 -13.76 2.98 17.06
CA TRP A 286 -12.69 2.37 17.84
C TRP A 286 -12.26 3.29 19.00
N PRO A 287 -13.14 3.54 19.98
CA PRO A 287 -12.88 4.50 21.06
C PRO A 287 -11.70 4.08 21.94
N ASP A 288 -11.49 2.77 22.11
CA ASP A 288 -10.44 2.20 22.96
C ASP A 288 -9.14 1.92 22.19
N ALA A 289 -9.14 2.03 20.87
CA ALA A 289 -7.97 1.79 20.05
C ALA A 289 -6.96 2.94 20.13
N VAL A 290 -5.69 2.60 20.03
CA VAL A 290 -4.67 3.59 19.68
C VAL A 290 -4.80 3.92 18.19
N ILE A 291 -4.91 5.20 17.86
CA ILE A 291 -4.97 5.67 16.48
C ILE A 291 -3.63 6.31 16.13
N VAL A 292 -2.97 5.80 15.09
CA VAL A 292 -1.71 6.36 14.57
C VAL A 292 -1.94 6.86 13.16
N LEU A 293 -1.83 8.18 12.97
CA LEU A 293 -2.01 8.85 11.69
C LEU A 293 -0.68 9.32 11.14
N SER A 294 -0.30 8.88 9.95
CA SER A 294 0.76 9.51 9.14
C SER A 294 0.14 10.57 8.24
N TYR A 295 0.75 11.77 8.21
CA TYR A 295 0.25 12.86 7.37
C TYR A 295 1.38 13.79 6.95
N ARG A 296 1.22 14.51 5.83
CA ARG A 296 2.19 15.51 5.37
C ARG A 296 1.85 16.88 5.93
N SER A 297 2.87 17.67 6.24
CA SER A 297 2.70 19.04 6.76
C SER A 297 2.01 20.00 5.79
N ASP A 298 2.04 19.72 4.48
CA ASP A 298 1.40 20.47 3.40
C ASP A 298 0.08 19.86 2.89
N GLY A 299 -0.51 18.92 3.67
CA GLY A 299 -1.82 18.34 3.36
C GLY A 299 -2.97 19.33 3.48
N LEU A 300 -4.18 18.93 3.02
CA LEU A 300 -5.37 19.79 3.02
C LEU A 300 -5.85 20.18 4.42
N LEU A 301 -5.74 19.29 5.41
CA LEU A 301 -6.07 19.58 6.80
C LEU A 301 -4.83 20.10 7.51
N ALA A 302 -4.99 21.19 8.28
CA ALA A 302 -3.91 21.67 9.12
C ALA A 302 -3.58 20.65 10.23
N ILE A 303 -2.30 20.52 10.57
CA ILE A 303 -1.85 19.59 11.63
C ILE A 303 -2.51 19.91 12.98
N ALA A 304 -2.75 21.20 13.26
CA ALA A 304 -3.45 21.63 14.47
C ALA A 304 -4.88 21.08 14.53
N ASP A 305 -5.61 21.10 13.41
CA ASP A 305 -6.97 20.58 13.31
C ASP A 305 -7.01 19.06 13.46
N LEU A 306 -6.09 18.34 12.77
CA LEU A 306 -5.94 16.90 12.94
C LEU A 306 -5.65 16.52 14.40
N LYS A 307 -4.76 17.26 15.05
CA LYS A 307 -4.43 17.04 16.45
C LYS A 307 -5.63 17.32 17.38
N ALA A 308 -6.38 18.39 17.13
CA ALA A 308 -7.60 18.70 17.88
C ALA A 308 -8.65 17.59 17.72
N LEU A 309 -8.87 17.10 16.51
CA LEU A 309 -9.78 15.98 16.24
C LEU A 309 -9.36 14.71 16.99
N LEU A 310 -8.07 14.37 16.96
CA LEU A 310 -7.52 13.16 17.59
C LEU A 310 -7.31 13.31 19.12
N SER A 311 -7.58 14.48 19.69
CA SER A 311 -7.53 14.73 21.16
C SER A 311 -8.92 14.81 21.80
N ARG A 312 -9.98 14.50 21.07
CA ARG A 312 -11.36 14.52 21.60
C ARG A 312 -11.58 13.43 22.66
N HIS A 313 -12.65 13.53 23.39
CA HIS A 313 -13.09 12.55 24.40
C HIS A 313 -12.01 12.15 25.42
N GLY A 314 -11.14 13.11 25.82
CA GLY A 314 -10.08 12.85 26.78
C GLY A 314 -8.85 12.11 26.25
N ARG A 315 -8.77 11.88 24.95
CA ARG A 315 -7.61 11.23 24.32
C ARG A 315 -6.38 12.12 24.37
N THR A 316 -5.21 11.52 24.53
CA THR A 316 -3.92 12.21 24.45
C THR A 316 -3.31 12.03 23.06
N CYS A 317 -3.04 13.15 22.37
CA CYS A 317 -2.42 13.12 21.04
C CYS A 317 -0.98 13.63 21.08
N GLN A 318 -0.03 12.73 20.81
CA GLN A 318 1.38 13.04 20.66
C GLN A 318 1.74 13.25 19.18
N GLN A 319 2.66 14.18 18.92
CA GLN A 319 3.14 14.49 17.58
C GLN A 319 4.64 14.19 17.46
N LYS A 320 5.02 13.48 16.41
CA LYS A 320 6.41 13.33 15.97
C LYS A 320 6.54 13.94 14.57
N THR A 321 7.49 14.85 14.40
CA THR A 321 7.82 15.48 13.13
C THR A 321 9.09 14.84 12.57
N ILE A 322 9.06 14.43 11.30
CA ILE A 322 10.18 13.80 10.61
C ILE A 322 10.53 14.68 9.40
N GLU A 323 11.75 15.16 9.37
CA GLU A 323 12.25 15.93 8.22
C GLU A 323 12.42 15.00 7.02
N TYR A 324 11.81 15.38 5.91
CA TYR A 324 11.85 14.60 4.69
C TYR A 324 12.33 15.47 3.52
N HIS A 325 13.50 15.15 3.00
CA HIS A 325 14.00 15.79 1.78
C HIS A 325 13.49 15.05 0.55
N TYR A 326 12.49 15.63 -0.12
CA TYR A 326 12.08 15.16 -1.44
C TYR A 326 13.09 15.65 -2.49
N THR A 327 13.70 14.74 -3.23
CA THR A 327 14.77 15.00 -4.20
C THR A 327 14.39 15.98 -5.33
N HIS A 328 13.13 16.36 -5.45
CA HIS A 328 12.60 17.23 -6.52
C HIS A 328 11.68 18.36 -6.02
N ALA A 329 11.55 18.59 -4.72
CA ALA A 329 10.73 19.69 -4.19
C ALA A 329 11.62 20.85 -3.77
N GLN A 330 11.26 22.07 -4.21
CA GLN A 330 11.91 23.32 -3.75
C GLN A 330 11.50 23.70 -2.33
N THR A 331 10.55 22.98 -1.71
CA THR A 331 10.05 23.24 -0.36
C THR A 331 10.31 22.02 0.52
N THR A 332 10.80 22.25 1.74
CA THR A 332 10.95 21.22 2.77
C THR A 332 9.55 20.84 3.26
N THR A 333 9.12 19.62 2.96
CA THR A 333 7.90 19.04 3.54
C THR A 333 8.27 18.09 4.65
N HIS A 334 7.50 18.10 5.73
CA HIS A 334 7.69 17.21 6.85
C HIS A 334 6.63 16.10 6.83
N GLU A 335 7.03 14.89 7.17
CA GLU A 335 6.08 13.84 7.52
C GLU A 335 5.78 13.97 9.03
N ILE A 336 4.51 13.89 9.36
CA ILE A 336 4.00 14.03 10.72
C ILE A 336 3.36 12.70 11.12
N ILE A 337 3.75 12.18 12.28
CA ILE A 337 3.08 11.04 12.90
C ILE A 337 2.33 11.57 14.12
N LEU A 338 1.01 11.43 14.13
CA LEU A 338 0.14 11.70 15.26
C LEU A 338 -0.25 10.38 15.90
N THR A 339 0.00 10.24 17.20
CA THR A 339 -0.39 9.06 17.99
C THR A 339 -1.41 9.48 19.02
N SER A 340 -2.65 9.05 18.84
CA SER A 340 -3.76 9.31 19.74
C SER A 340 -4.03 8.08 20.60
N THR A 341 -3.92 8.25 21.91
CA THR A 341 -4.13 7.21 22.93
C THR A 341 -5.43 7.48 23.67
N PRO A 342 -6.30 6.48 23.88
CA PRO A 342 -7.50 6.66 24.69
C PRO A 342 -7.15 7.05 26.12
N PRO A 343 -8.09 7.68 26.88
CA PRO A 343 -7.89 7.95 28.29
C PRO A 343 -7.62 6.65 29.04
N VAL A 344 -6.69 6.68 29.97
CA VAL A 344 -6.44 5.55 30.88
C VAL A 344 -7.63 5.52 31.88
N ASP A 345 -8.33 4.41 31.92
CA ASP A 345 -9.40 4.22 32.90
C ASP A 345 -8.74 4.02 34.29
N MET A 346 -8.66 5.10 35.09
CA MET A 346 -8.02 5.07 36.39
C MET A 346 -8.71 4.12 37.37
N ASN A 347 -9.84 3.52 37.02
CA ASN A 347 -10.57 2.57 37.87
C ASN A 347 -10.10 1.12 37.77
N LEU A 348 -9.26 0.76 36.81
CA LEU A 348 -8.75 -0.62 36.64
C LEU A 348 -7.39 -0.85 37.33
N ASP A 349 -6.59 0.20 37.60
CA ASP A 349 -5.27 0.07 38.21
C ASP A 349 -5.28 -0.16 39.72
N ILE A 350 -6.43 -0.06 40.42
CA ILE A 350 -6.53 -0.29 41.88
C ILE A 350 -6.65 -1.80 42.19
N LEU A 351 -6.99 -2.64 41.23
CA LEU A 351 -7.14 -4.10 41.44
C LEU A 351 -5.95 -4.93 40.94
N GLY A 352 -4.99 -4.31 40.23
CA GLY A 352 -3.86 -5.02 39.59
C GLY A 352 -2.49 -4.85 40.28
N ALA A 353 -2.38 -4.05 41.35
CA ALA A 353 -1.10 -3.69 41.97
C ALA A 353 -0.65 -4.67 43.08
N THR A 354 -0.92 -5.96 42.94
CA THR A 354 -0.26 -7.00 43.73
C THR A 354 0.03 -8.20 42.83
N VAL A 355 1.29 -8.40 42.55
CA VAL A 355 1.99 -9.55 41.96
C VAL A 355 2.80 -9.19 40.70
N HIS A 356 4.09 -9.22 40.90
CA HIS A 356 5.24 -9.45 40.05
C HIS A 356 6.23 -8.29 39.85
N ASP A 357 6.98 -8.06 40.92
CA ASP A 357 8.42 -7.79 40.83
C ASP A 357 9.14 -9.09 40.48
N GLY A 358 9.79 -9.15 39.36
CA GLY A 358 10.68 -10.25 38.98
C GLY A 358 10.72 -10.56 37.50
N LEU A 359 11.85 -10.22 36.89
CA LEU A 359 12.32 -10.61 35.56
C LEU A 359 12.37 -9.48 34.50
N ALA A 360 13.28 -8.58 34.74
CA ALA A 360 13.85 -7.74 33.69
C ALA A 360 15.38 -7.88 33.70
N LYS A 361 15.91 -8.90 32.98
CA LYS A 361 17.30 -8.88 32.49
C LYS A 361 17.44 -9.91 31.38
N ASN A 362 17.90 -9.42 30.24
CA ASN A 362 18.40 -10.05 29.01
C ASN A 362 17.49 -9.91 27.79
N ASN A 363 17.85 -8.93 26.97
CA ASN A 363 18.27 -9.09 25.58
C ASN A 363 18.44 -7.72 24.92
N ARG A 364 19.61 -7.11 25.14
CA ARG A 364 20.15 -6.09 24.23
C ARG A 364 21.26 -6.80 23.49
N ASN A 365 21.03 -7.12 22.26
CA ASN A 365 22.00 -7.34 21.17
C ASN A 365 21.42 -8.37 20.23
N ASP A 366 20.81 -7.89 19.18
CA ASP A 366 20.77 -8.56 17.86
C ASP A 366 19.71 -7.86 16.99
N PHE A 367 20.06 -6.76 16.38
CA PHE A 367 19.26 -6.22 15.25
C PHE A 367 19.98 -4.97 14.70
N ARG A 368 21.06 -5.21 13.97
CA ARG A 368 21.74 -4.19 13.17
C ARG A 368 21.49 -4.32 11.66
N GLU A 369 20.50 -5.09 11.23
CA GLU A 369 20.10 -5.17 9.82
C GLU A 369 18.57 -5.21 9.70
N LEU A 370 17.95 -4.02 9.54
CA LEU A 370 16.62 -3.85 8.98
C LEU A 370 16.68 -2.84 7.84
#